data_6f942d4ae3cee61cf6d645f816779ac0
#
_entry.id   6f942d4ae3cee61cf6d645f816779ac0
#
_cell.length_a   1.000
_cell.length_b   1.000
_cell.length_c   1.000
_cell.angle_alpha   90.00
_cell.angle_beta   90.00
_cell.angle_gamma   90.00
#
_symmetry.space_group_name_H-M   'P 1'
#
loop_
_entity.id
_entity.type
_entity.pdbx_description
1 polymer ?
#
loop_
_entity_poly.entity_id
_entity_poly.type
_entity_poly.pdbx_seq_one_letter_code
_entity_poly.pdbx_strand_id
1 'polypeptide(L)'
;MASRSLGTIVTGVVPPADIDVIMVAPKGSGTSLRSMFLEGRGLNSSFAIYQDATGKAMDRTLALGIGIGSGYLFETTFIREATSDLTGERGSLMGAIQGLLLAQYEVLRENGHTPSEASNETVEELTQSLMPLFAKNGMDWMYANCSTTAQRGALDWMGPFHDAIKPVVEKLYANVKCGNEAQISIDQTLSRIIVRNWRLN
;
A
#
# COMPACT_ATOMS: atom_id res chain seq x y z
N MET A 1 -0.71 32.50 6.25
CA MET A 1 -0.44 31.72 5.02
C MET A 1 -1.23 30.42 5.15
N ALA A 2 -2.29 30.24 4.36
CA ALA A 2 -3.10 29.03 4.40
C ALA A 2 -2.26 27.85 3.91
N SER A 3 -2.12 26.83 4.73
CA SER A 3 -1.51 25.55 4.35
C SER A 3 -2.33 24.98 3.18
N ARG A 4 -1.80 25.02 1.98
CA ARG A 4 -2.41 24.31 0.84
C ARG A 4 -2.36 22.83 1.15
N SER A 5 -3.51 22.16 1.18
CA SER A 5 -3.55 20.72 1.37
C SER A 5 -2.89 20.00 0.19
N LEU A 6 -2.35 18.81 0.41
CA LEU A 6 -1.72 18.01 -0.66
C LEU A 6 -2.70 17.77 -1.83
N GLY A 7 -3.98 17.59 -1.56
CA GLY A 7 -5.02 17.50 -2.58
C GLY A 7 -5.11 18.75 -3.46
N THR A 8 -5.09 19.93 -2.86
CA THR A 8 -5.06 21.21 -3.61
C THR A 8 -3.71 21.43 -4.32
N ILE A 9 -2.61 20.95 -3.72
CA ILE A 9 -1.27 21.05 -4.31
C ILE A 9 -1.13 20.09 -5.50
N VAL A 10 -1.66 18.87 -5.38
CA VAL A 10 -1.45 17.81 -6.37
C VAL A 10 -2.49 17.85 -7.50
N THR A 11 -3.74 18.17 -7.19
CA THR A 11 -4.84 18.14 -8.19
C THR A 11 -5.30 19.53 -8.64
N GLY A 12 -4.91 20.57 -7.92
CA GLY A 12 -5.39 21.94 -8.18
C GLY A 12 -6.89 22.14 -7.91
N VAL A 13 -7.56 21.13 -7.34
CA VAL A 13 -9.00 21.21 -7.05
C VAL A 13 -9.23 22.05 -5.80
N VAL A 14 -9.98 23.14 -5.95
CA VAL A 14 -10.46 23.96 -4.83
C VAL A 14 -11.96 23.72 -4.71
N PRO A 15 -12.42 23.08 -3.63
CA PRO A 15 -13.85 22.85 -3.45
C PRO A 15 -14.60 24.16 -3.16
N PRO A 16 -15.87 24.28 -3.59
CA PRO A 16 -16.74 25.37 -3.16
C PRO A 16 -16.86 25.41 -1.62
N ALA A 17 -17.04 26.61 -1.07
CA ALA A 17 -17.06 26.80 0.38
C ALA A 17 -18.32 26.26 1.08
N ASP A 18 -19.37 25.98 0.31
CA ASP A 18 -20.70 25.57 0.76
C ASP A 18 -20.91 24.04 0.75
N ILE A 19 -19.88 23.24 0.47
CA ILE A 19 -19.96 21.78 0.46
C ILE A 19 -19.07 21.14 1.53
N ASP A 20 -19.49 19.97 2.02
CA ASP A 20 -18.61 19.11 2.82
C ASP A 20 -17.62 18.39 1.92
N VAL A 21 -16.35 18.31 2.35
CA VAL A 21 -15.33 17.52 1.70
C VAL A 21 -14.80 16.49 2.66
N ILE A 22 -15.12 15.25 2.38
CA ILE A 22 -14.82 14.09 3.22
C ILE A 22 -14.04 13.03 2.44
N MET A 23 -13.37 12.15 3.15
CA MET A 23 -12.66 11.02 2.58
C MET A 23 -12.89 9.78 3.43
N VAL A 24 -13.11 8.64 2.77
CA VAL A 24 -12.99 7.30 3.34
C VAL A 24 -12.11 6.47 2.41
N ALA A 25 -10.99 5.97 2.92
CA ALA A 25 -9.98 5.26 2.14
C ALA A 25 -9.75 3.84 2.69
N PRO A 26 -10.40 2.82 2.09
CA PRO A 26 -10.16 1.42 2.46
C PRO A 26 -8.73 1.00 2.16
N LYS A 27 -8.12 0.24 3.09
CA LYS A 27 -6.73 -0.24 2.97
C LYS A 27 -6.68 -1.57 2.23
N GLY A 28 -6.84 -1.50 0.91
CA GLY A 28 -6.78 -2.65 0.01
C GLY A 28 -7.44 -2.39 -1.34
N SER A 29 -7.33 -3.36 -2.25
CA SER A 29 -7.92 -3.26 -3.58
C SER A 29 -9.46 -3.24 -3.54
N GLY A 30 -10.08 -2.61 -4.53
CA GLY A 30 -11.54 -2.60 -4.65
C GLY A 30 -12.15 -4.00 -4.77
N THR A 31 -11.44 -4.94 -5.39
CA THR A 31 -11.84 -6.36 -5.46
C THR A 31 -11.84 -7.02 -4.10
N SER A 32 -10.79 -6.79 -3.28
CA SER A 32 -10.72 -7.29 -1.91
C SER A 32 -11.79 -6.69 -1.02
N LEU A 33 -12.04 -5.38 -1.14
CA LEU A 33 -13.12 -4.71 -0.40
C LEU A 33 -14.46 -5.36 -0.70
N ARG A 34 -14.78 -5.59 -1.98
CA ARG A 34 -16.03 -6.20 -2.39
C ARG A 34 -16.16 -7.65 -1.92
N SER A 35 -15.12 -8.46 -2.03
CA SER A 35 -15.12 -9.85 -1.57
C SER A 35 -15.38 -9.92 -0.06
N MET A 36 -14.62 -9.17 0.72
CA MET A 36 -14.76 -9.15 2.17
C MET A 36 -16.13 -8.63 2.62
N PHE A 37 -16.68 -7.62 1.92
CA PHE A 37 -18.05 -7.14 2.18
C PHE A 37 -19.08 -8.27 2.03
N LEU A 38 -19.00 -9.05 0.95
CA LEU A 38 -19.89 -10.19 0.70
C LEU A 38 -19.77 -11.31 1.74
N GLU A 39 -18.58 -11.44 2.34
CA GLU A 39 -18.29 -12.41 3.40
C GLU A 39 -18.69 -11.90 4.80
N GLY A 40 -19.26 -10.70 4.92
CA GLY A 40 -19.57 -10.08 6.22
C GLY A 40 -18.34 -9.62 7.01
N ARG A 41 -17.20 -9.48 6.34
CA ARG A 41 -15.94 -8.92 6.87
C ARG A 41 -15.68 -7.56 6.21
N GLY A 42 -14.72 -6.80 6.73
CA GLY A 42 -14.37 -5.51 6.14
C GLY A 42 -12.87 -5.20 6.20
N LEU A 43 -12.40 -4.44 5.23
CA LEU A 43 -11.07 -3.84 5.29
C LEU A 43 -11.08 -2.67 6.28
N ASN A 44 -9.96 -2.44 6.94
CA ASN A 44 -9.76 -1.20 7.69
C ASN A 44 -9.77 -0.03 6.72
N SER A 45 -10.34 1.09 7.15
CA SER A 45 -10.39 2.31 6.35
C SER A 45 -9.97 3.51 7.19
N SER A 46 -9.15 4.37 6.62
CA SER A 46 -8.94 5.70 7.17
C SER A 46 -10.09 6.63 6.76
N PHE A 47 -10.37 7.64 7.57
CA PHE A 47 -11.28 8.70 7.19
C PHE A 47 -10.70 10.08 7.55
N ALA A 48 -11.11 11.09 6.78
CA ALA A 48 -10.73 12.47 7.05
C ALA A 48 -11.80 13.44 6.61
N ILE A 49 -11.87 14.57 7.28
CA ILE A 49 -12.70 15.71 6.94
C ILE A 49 -11.78 16.86 6.54
N TYR A 50 -11.92 17.33 5.31
CA TYR A 50 -11.20 18.51 4.83
C TYR A 50 -12.00 19.78 5.08
N GLN A 51 -13.31 19.74 4.83
CA GLN A 51 -14.23 20.85 4.96
C GLN A 51 -15.58 20.36 5.50
N ASP A 52 -16.08 21.03 6.51
CA ASP A 52 -17.40 20.80 7.10
C ASP A 52 -18.22 22.09 6.98
N ALA A 53 -18.92 22.25 5.86
CA ALA A 53 -19.76 23.40 5.59
C ALA A 53 -21.15 23.28 6.25
N THR A 54 -21.60 22.06 6.48
CA THR A 54 -22.95 21.78 6.96
C THR A 54 -23.02 21.47 8.47
N GLY A 55 -21.87 21.28 9.14
CA GLY A 55 -21.79 20.77 10.52
C GLY A 55 -22.16 19.29 10.65
N LYS A 56 -22.21 18.52 9.52
CA LYS A 56 -22.57 17.11 9.47
C LYS A 56 -21.56 16.24 8.74
N ALA A 57 -20.38 16.77 8.45
CA ALA A 57 -19.37 16.04 7.69
C ALA A 57 -18.92 14.76 8.43
N MET A 58 -18.79 14.79 9.76
CA MET A 58 -18.42 13.61 10.54
C MET A 58 -19.45 12.50 10.41
N ASP A 59 -20.72 12.81 10.65
CA ASP A 59 -21.81 11.80 10.58
C ASP A 59 -21.88 11.16 9.19
N ARG A 60 -21.76 11.97 8.14
CA ARG A 60 -21.74 11.49 6.75
C ARG A 60 -20.54 10.60 6.46
N THR A 61 -19.36 10.97 6.96
CA THR A 61 -18.13 10.21 6.78
C THR A 61 -18.23 8.84 7.44
N LEU A 62 -18.69 8.80 8.69
CA LEU A 62 -18.88 7.54 9.42
C LEU A 62 -19.96 6.67 8.77
N ALA A 63 -21.09 7.27 8.36
CA ALA A 63 -22.14 6.55 7.66
C ALA A 63 -21.65 5.94 6.34
N LEU A 64 -20.83 6.67 5.58
CA LEU A 64 -20.20 6.15 4.36
C LEU A 64 -19.25 5.00 4.67
N GLY A 65 -18.37 5.15 5.67
CA GLY A 65 -17.43 4.11 6.08
C GLY A 65 -18.13 2.82 6.52
N ILE A 66 -19.22 2.94 7.29
CA ILE A 66 -20.05 1.80 7.70
C ILE A 66 -20.75 1.19 6.47
N GLY A 67 -21.31 2.04 5.60
CA GLY A 67 -22.05 1.60 4.41
C GLY A 67 -21.23 0.81 3.40
N ILE A 68 -19.93 1.09 3.28
CA ILE A 68 -19.02 0.30 2.44
C ILE A 68 -18.47 -0.96 3.15
N GLY A 69 -18.85 -1.18 4.41
CA GLY A 69 -18.44 -2.36 5.18
C GLY A 69 -17.03 -2.29 5.73
N SER A 70 -16.56 -1.12 6.16
CA SER A 70 -15.25 -1.01 6.80
C SER A 70 -15.19 -1.83 8.08
N GLY A 71 -14.14 -2.65 8.24
CA GLY A 71 -13.90 -3.46 9.43
C GLY A 71 -13.49 -2.63 10.65
N TYR A 72 -12.72 -1.58 10.41
CA TYR A 72 -12.28 -0.60 11.40
C TYR A 72 -12.10 0.76 10.74
N LEU A 73 -12.61 1.81 11.37
CA LEU A 73 -12.46 3.20 10.92
C LEU A 73 -11.49 3.94 11.83
N PHE A 74 -10.47 4.60 11.26
CA PHE A 74 -9.55 5.44 12.01
C PHE A 74 -9.38 6.82 11.35
N GLU A 75 -9.29 7.83 12.20
CA GLU A 75 -9.17 9.22 11.76
C GLU A 75 -7.76 9.53 11.28
N THR A 76 -7.68 10.32 10.22
CA THR A 76 -6.45 10.87 9.67
C THR A 76 -6.67 12.27 9.09
N THR A 77 -5.76 12.77 8.29
CA THR A 77 -5.95 13.98 7.49
C THR A 77 -5.69 13.69 6.01
N PHE A 78 -6.24 14.47 5.09
CA PHE A 78 -6.00 14.31 3.66
C PHE A 78 -4.51 14.26 3.31
N ILE A 79 -3.69 15.09 3.95
CA ILE A 79 -2.23 15.12 3.72
C ILE A 79 -1.57 13.83 4.21
N ARG A 80 -1.90 13.38 5.42
CA ARG A 80 -1.31 12.17 5.99
C ARG A 80 -1.71 10.95 5.19
N GLU A 81 -2.97 10.85 4.83
CA GLU A 81 -3.47 9.76 4.02
C GLU A 81 -2.76 9.71 2.67
N ALA A 82 -2.78 10.79 1.90
CA ALA A 82 -2.14 10.84 0.60
C ALA A 82 -0.63 10.53 0.68
N THR A 83 0.05 11.00 1.73
CA THR A 83 1.48 10.75 1.89
C THR A 83 1.78 9.30 2.26
N SER A 84 1.04 8.74 3.23
CA SER A 84 1.26 7.36 3.67
C SER A 84 0.82 6.34 2.62
N ASP A 85 -0.32 6.58 1.97
CA ASP A 85 -0.88 5.69 0.95
C ASP A 85 0.02 5.59 -0.28
N LEU A 86 0.39 6.73 -0.89
CA LEU A 86 1.33 6.73 -2.02
C LEU A 86 2.69 6.11 -1.66
N THR A 87 3.19 6.35 -0.46
CA THR A 87 4.45 5.72 0.00
C THR A 87 4.28 4.22 0.15
N GLY A 88 3.20 3.76 0.75
CA GLY A 88 2.90 2.34 0.94
C GLY A 88 2.65 1.62 -0.38
N GLU A 89 1.76 2.16 -1.22
CA GLU A 89 1.36 1.56 -2.49
C GLU A 89 2.55 1.45 -3.45
N ARG A 90 3.25 2.55 -3.70
CA ARG A 90 4.37 2.58 -4.64
C ARG A 90 5.64 1.95 -4.07
N GLY A 91 5.84 2.01 -2.77
CA GLY A 91 6.98 1.42 -2.06
C GLY A 91 6.80 -0.05 -1.74
N SER A 92 6.34 -0.34 -0.53
CA SER A 92 6.33 -1.71 0.00
C SER A 92 5.39 -2.64 -0.76
N LEU A 93 4.17 -2.17 -1.10
CA LEU A 93 3.13 -3.04 -1.64
C LEU A 93 3.37 -3.44 -3.10
N MET A 94 3.97 -2.56 -3.90
CA MET A 94 4.22 -2.84 -5.31
C MET A 94 5.72 -2.87 -5.64
N GLY A 95 6.48 -1.83 -5.31
CA GLY A 95 7.87 -1.73 -5.73
C GLY A 95 8.81 -2.69 -4.99
N ALA A 96 8.81 -2.65 -3.66
CA ALA A 96 9.78 -3.39 -2.85
C ALA A 96 9.53 -4.90 -2.88
N ILE A 97 8.26 -5.35 -2.76
CA ILE A 97 7.96 -6.79 -2.81
C ILE A 97 8.34 -7.37 -4.17
N GLN A 98 7.94 -6.71 -5.27
CA GLN A 98 8.28 -7.22 -6.61
C GLN A 98 9.79 -7.17 -6.87
N GLY A 99 10.48 -6.10 -6.45
CA GLY A 99 11.92 -5.97 -6.58
C GLY A 99 12.68 -7.05 -5.80
N LEU A 100 12.24 -7.37 -4.57
CA LEU A 100 12.82 -8.43 -3.75
C LEU A 100 12.66 -9.80 -4.41
N LEU A 101 11.44 -10.13 -4.84
CA LEU A 101 11.15 -11.42 -5.47
C LEU A 101 11.93 -11.59 -6.79
N LEU A 102 12.00 -10.53 -7.60
CA LEU A 102 12.75 -10.55 -8.85
C LEU A 102 14.24 -10.75 -8.60
N ALA A 103 14.84 -10.00 -7.69
CA ALA A 103 16.26 -10.10 -7.37
C ALA A 103 16.65 -11.51 -6.89
N GLN A 104 15.86 -12.10 -5.99
CA GLN A 104 16.11 -13.46 -5.52
C GLN A 104 15.93 -14.49 -6.65
N TYR A 105 14.90 -14.36 -7.45
CA TYR A 105 14.66 -15.22 -8.61
C TYR A 105 15.82 -15.18 -9.60
N GLU A 106 16.29 -13.99 -9.96
CA GLU A 106 17.41 -13.81 -10.88
C GLU A 106 18.70 -14.46 -10.34
N VAL A 107 19.03 -14.22 -9.07
CA VAL A 107 20.21 -14.83 -8.43
C VAL A 107 20.15 -16.36 -8.46
N LEU A 108 19.00 -16.96 -8.17
CA LEU A 108 18.82 -18.41 -8.25
C LEU A 108 19.00 -18.92 -9.69
N ARG A 109 18.40 -18.23 -10.66
CA ARG A 109 18.53 -18.58 -12.09
C ARG A 109 19.96 -18.49 -12.59
N GLU A 110 20.69 -17.46 -12.21
CA GLU A 110 22.09 -17.24 -12.56
C GLU A 110 23.00 -18.33 -11.96
N ASN A 111 22.62 -18.92 -10.84
CA ASN A 111 23.33 -20.00 -10.17
C ASN A 111 22.83 -21.41 -10.56
N GLY A 112 22.06 -21.53 -11.66
CA GLY A 112 21.72 -22.79 -12.30
C GLY A 112 20.42 -23.46 -11.81
N HIS A 113 19.68 -22.84 -10.90
CA HIS A 113 18.35 -23.35 -10.51
C HIS A 113 17.37 -23.28 -11.68
N THR A 114 16.49 -24.25 -11.78
CA THR A 114 15.42 -24.23 -12.81
C THR A 114 14.41 -23.10 -12.54
N PRO A 115 13.65 -22.67 -13.55
CA PRO A 115 12.57 -21.68 -13.33
C PRO A 115 11.59 -22.10 -12.24
N SER A 116 11.25 -23.39 -12.19
CA SER A 116 10.33 -23.94 -11.20
C SER A 116 10.92 -23.84 -9.78
N GLU A 117 12.16 -24.26 -9.57
CA GLU A 117 12.83 -24.12 -8.27
C GLU A 117 12.86 -22.66 -7.82
N ALA A 118 13.36 -21.77 -8.70
CA ALA A 118 13.44 -20.36 -8.37
C ALA A 118 12.08 -19.73 -8.03
N SER A 119 11.03 -20.08 -8.77
CA SER A 119 9.68 -19.55 -8.52
C SER A 119 9.07 -20.08 -7.23
N ASN A 120 9.26 -21.37 -6.92
CA ASN A 120 8.71 -21.95 -5.69
C ASN A 120 9.38 -21.36 -4.43
N GLU A 121 10.71 -21.20 -4.45
CA GLU A 121 11.46 -20.64 -3.32
C GLU A 121 11.32 -19.11 -3.16
N THR A 122 10.79 -18.39 -4.14
CA THR A 122 10.63 -16.93 -4.05
C THR A 122 9.19 -16.51 -3.90
N VAL A 123 8.30 -17.01 -4.74
CA VAL A 123 6.92 -16.52 -4.85
C VAL A 123 5.94 -17.45 -4.18
N GLU A 124 5.99 -18.74 -4.52
CA GLU A 124 4.95 -19.69 -4.16
C GLU A 124 4.91 -19.93 -2.65
N GLU A 125 6.04 -20.25 -2.03
CA GLU A 125 6.10 -20.48 -0.59
C GLU A 125 5.73 -19.23 0.21
N LEU A 126 6.17 -18.05 -0.22
CA LEU A 126 5.79 -16.81 0.42
C LEU A 126 4.28 -16.56 0.37
N THR A 127 3.68 -16.67 -0.82
CA THR A 127 2.29 -16.26 -1.04
C THR A 127 1.26 -17.32 -0.61
N GLN A 128 1.59 -18.60 -0.75
CA GLN A 128 0.66 -19.69 -0.41
C GLN A 128 0.77 -20.17 1.03
N SER A 129 1.92 -19.98 1.67
CA SER A 129 2.18 -20.45 3.02
C SER A 129 2.40 -19.33 4.03
N LEU A 130 3.44 -18.52 3.84
CA LEU A 130 3.87 -17.58 4.88
C LEU A 130 2.94 -16.37 5.03
N MET A 131 2.53 -15.74 3.93
CA MET A 131 1.67 -14.55 3.99
C MET A 131 0.28 -14.81 4.59
N PRO A 132 -0.42 -15.93 4.31
CA PRO A 132 -1.66 -16.28 5.00
C PRO A 132 -1.48 -16.47 6.52
N LEU A 133 -0.40 -17.10 6.95
CA LEU A 133 -0.09 -17.27 8.39
C LEU A 133 0.23 -15.94 9.05
N PHE A 134 1.01 -15.10 8.38
CA PHE A 134 1.32 -13.74 8.80
C PHE A 134 0.06 -12.89 8.97
N ALA A 135 -0.84 -12.91 7.98
CA ALA A 135 -2.09 -12.16 8.02
C ALA A 135 -3.02 -12.64 9.16
N LYS A 136 -3.02 -13.94 9.46
CA LYS A 136 -3.89 -14.53 10.48
C LYS A 136 -3.37 -14.35 11.90
N ASN A 137 -2.08 -14.52 12.12
CA ASN A 137 -1.50 -14.67 13.45
C ASN A 137 -0.49 -13.57 13.82
N GLY A 138 -0.06 -12.76 12.85
CA GLY A 138 0.97 -11.74 13.03
C GLY A 138 2.40 -12.26 12.77
N MET A 139 3.33 -11.31 12.63
CA MET A 139 4.72 -11.58 12.30
C MET A 139 5.46 -12.33 13.42
N ASP A 140 5.24 -11.94 14.66
CA ASP A 140 5.90 -12.56 15.82
C ASP A 140 5.52 -14.04 15.96
N TRP A 141 4.24 -14.36 15.70
CA TRP A 141 3.79 -15.73 15.70
C TRP A 141 4.44 -16.52 14.58
N MET A 142 4.47 -15.99 13.37
CA MET A 142 5.11 -16.65 12.24
C MET A 142 6.58 -16.92 12.53
N TYR A 143 7.33 -15.92 13.02
CA TYR A 143 8.72 -16.09 13.41
C TYR A 143 8.89 -17.24 14.43
N ALA A 144 8.10 -17.24 15.51
CA ALA A 144 8.20 -18.23 16.58
C ALA A 144 7.83 -19.67 16.12
N ASN A 145 7.06 -19.82 15.05
CA ASN A 145 6.59 -21.11 14.54
C ASN A 145 7.30 -21.60 13.27
N CYS A 146 8.30 -20.87 12.79
CA CYS A 146 9.16 -21.32 11.71
C CYS A 146 10.32 -22.21 12.21
N SER A 147 11.02 -22.85 11.27
CA SER A 147 12.22 -23.64 11.57
C SER A 147 13.33 -22.76 12.18
N THR A 148 14.23 -23.38 12.94
CA THR A 148 15.39 -22.69 13.51
C THR A 148 16.25 -22.04 12.41
N THR A 149 16.36 -22.66 11.24
CA THR A 149 17.06 -22.11 10.08
C THR A 149 16.40 -20.82 9.60
N ALA A 150 15.07 -20.78 9.47
CA ALA A 150 14.35 -19.58 9.05
C ALA A 150 14.42 -18.47 10.11
N GLN A 151 14.29 -18.82 11.39
CA GLN A 151 14.48 -17.87 12.49
C GLN A 151 15.88 -17.25 12.48
N ARG A 152 16.91 -18.06 12.27
CA ARG A 152 18.30 -17.60 12.17
C ARG A 152 18.49 -16.69 10.93
N GLY A 153 17.88 -17.07 9.79
CA GLY A 153 17.90 -16.25 8.58
C GLY A 153 17.32 -14.86 8.81
N ALA A 154 16.21 -14.74 9.53
CA ALA A 154 15.65 -13.45 9.89
C ALA A 154 16.61 -12.59 10.71
N LEU A 155 17.28 -13.17 11.71
CA LEU A 155 18.26 -12.46 12.55
C LEU A 155 19.49 -12.03 11.76
N ASP A 156 19.96 -12.84 10.85
CA ASP A 156 21.19 -12.57 10.10
C ASP A 156 21.00 -11.58 8.94
N TRP A 157 19.83 -11.63 8.28
CA TRP A 157 19.62 -10.92 7.02
C TRP A 157 18.64 -9.74 7.09
N MET A 158 17.81 -9.64 8.12
CA MET A 158 16.91 -8.49 8.27
C MET A 158 17.66 -7.15 8.28
N GLY A 159 18.79 -7.07 8.99
CA GLY A 159 19.64 -5.87 9.04
C GLY A 159 20.17 -5.47 7.66
N PRO A 160 20.89 -6.32 6.95
CA PRO A 160 21.36 -6.04 5.59
C PRO A 160 20.26 -5.62 4.62
N PHE A 161 19.09 -6.29 4.62
CA PHE A 161 17.95 -5.88 3.79
C PHE A 161 17.38 -4.52 4.20
N HIS A 162 17.20 -4.28 5.50
CA HIS A 162 16.76 -2.99 6.01
C HIS A 162 17.67 -1.86 5.54
N ASP A 163 18.97 -2.01 5.67
CA ASP A 163 19.96 -0.97 5.35
C ASP A 163 20.02 -0.70 3.84
N ALA A 164 19.79 -1.72 3.01
CA ALA A 164 19.68 -1.55 1.57
C ALA A 164 18.39 -0.86 1.12
N ILE A 165 17.26 -1.18 1.77
CA ILE A 165 15.94 -0.69 1.37
C ILE A 165 15.64 0.70 1.94
N LYS A 166 16.05 0.99 3.17
CA LYS A 166 15.70 2.24 3.87
C LYS A 166 16.02 3.50 3.07
N PRO A 167 17.22 3.67 2.47
CA PRO A 167 17.52 4.85 1.66
C PRO A 167 16.60 5.00 0.44
N VAL A 168 16.16 3.88 -0.14
CA VAL A 168 15.22 3.90 -1.28
C VAL A 168 13.84 4.37 -0.82
N VAL A 169 13.37 3.90 0.32
CA VAL A 169 12.09 4.34 0.91
C VAL A 169 12.14 5.81 1.31
N GLU A 170 13.25 6.29 1.87
CA GLU A 170 13.45 7.71 2.21
C GLU A 170 13.38 8.60 0.95
N LYS A 171 14.01 8.19 -0.13
CA LYS A 171 13.94 8.88 -1.41
C LYS A 171 12.52 8.90 -1.96
N LEU A 172 11.81 7.77 -1.93
CA LEU A 172 10.41 7.68 -2.34
C LEU A 172 9.55 8.63 -1.50
N TYR A 173 9.69 8.58 -0.18
CA TYR A 173 8.93 9.43 0.73
C TYR A 173 9.14 10.93 0.45
N ALA A 174 10.39 11.34 0.18
CA ALA A 174 10.70 12.70 -0.22
C ALA A 174 10.00 13.10 -1.52
N ASN A 175 9.97 12.22 -2.52
CA ASN A 175 9.27 12.44 -3.80
C ASN A 175 7.75 12.49 -3.62
N VAL A 176 7.18 11.65 -2.76
CA VAL A 176 5.76 11.73 -2.41
C VAL A 176 5.45 13.07 -1.74
N LYS A 177 6.26 13.47 -0.76
CA LYS A 177 6.04 14.70 0.01
C LYS A 177 6.12 15.97 -0.84
N CYS A 178 6.96 16.00 -1.87
CA CYS A 178 7.04 17.13 -2.79
C CYS A 178 6.00 17.08 -3.95
N GLY A 179 5.19 16.02 -4.02
CA GLY A 179 4.13 15.87 -5.01
C GLY A 179 4.56 15.20 -6.34
N ASN A 180 5.83 14.89 -6.54
CA ASN A 180 6.33 14.29 -7.79
C ASN A 180 5.67 12.95 -8.10
N GLU A 181 5.51 12.07 -7.12
CA GLU A 181 4.91 10.75 -7.33
C GLU A 181 3.43 10.83 -7.74
N ALA A 182 2.70 11.78 -7.17
CA ALA A 182 1.32 12.01 -7.55
C ALA A 182 1.23 12.59 -8.96
N GLN A 183 2.12 13.53 -9.33
CA GLN A 183 2.15 14.11 -10.67
C GLN A 183 2.45 13.05 -11.73
N ILE A 184 3.43 12.17 -11.49
CA ILE A 184 3.73 11.05 -12.39
C ILE A 184 2.49 10.18 -12.62
N SER A 185 1.74 9.86 -11.56
CA SER A 185 0.52 9.04 -11.65
C SER A 185 -0.57 9.73 -12.47
N ILE A 186 -0.76 11.03 -12.30
CA ILE A 186 -1.72 11.83 -13.06
C ILE A 186 -1.33 11.85 -14.54
N ASP A 187 -0.07 12.14 -14.86
CA ASP A 187 0.42 12.23 -16.24
C ASP A 187 0.30 10.90 -16.98
N GLN A 188 0.59 9.77 -16.30
CA GLN A 188 0.43 8.44 -16.86
C GLN A 188 -1.04 8.07 -17.10
N THR A 189 -1.93 8.46 -16.19
CA THR A 189 -3.37 8.23 -16.36
C THR A 189 -3.91 9.00 -17.55
N LEU A 190 -3.51 10.24 -17.73
CA LEU A 190 -3.89 11.08 -18.86
C LEU A 190 -3.36 10.55 -20.19
N SER A 191 -2.17 9.96 -20.21
CA SER A 191 -1.52 9.45 -21.41
C SER A 191 -1.98 8.06 -21.86
N ARG A 192 -2.86 7.37 -21.13
CA ARG A 192 -3.35 6.00 -21.39
C ARG A 192 -2.26 4.95 -21.59
N ILE A 193 -1.06 5.17 -21.10
CA ILE A 193 0.11 4.31 -21.35
C ILE A 193 0.18 3.09 -20.42
N ILE A 194 -0.52 3.08 -19.28
CA ILE A 194 -0.39 2.06 -18.24
C ILE A 194 -0.71 0.63 -18.73
N VAL A 195 -1.56 0.47 -19.72
CA VAL A 195 -2.03 -0.88 -20.14
C VAL A 195 -1.17 -1.53 -21.22
N ARG A 196 -0.29 -0.81 -21.90
CA ARG A 196 0.47 -1.37 -23.05
C ARG A 196 1.80 -2.03 -22.68
N ASN A 197 2.41 -1.67 -21.56
CA ASN A 197 3.76 -2.14 -21.20
C ASN A 197 3.78 -3.39 -20.29
N TRP A 198 2.63 -3.89 -19.85
CA TRP A 198 2.51 -5.14 -19.07
C TRP A 198 2.30 -6.40 -19.91
N ARG A 199 2.31 -6.28 -21.21
CA ARG A 199 2.42 -7.47 -22.07
C ARG A 199 3.89 -7.74 -22.28
N LEU A 200 4.40 -8.48 -21.37
CA LEU A 200 5.73 -9.02 -21.28
C LEU A 200 6.18 -9.79 -22.50
N ASN A 201 7.41 -9.57 -22.83
CA ASN A 201 8.28 -10.46 -23.56
C ASN A 201 8.38 -11.81 -22.86
#